data_327b15cc803dcbf9c4d225539b1e896e
#
_entry.id   327b15cc803dcbf9c4d225539b1e896e
#
_cell.length_a   1.000
_cell.length_b   1.000
_cell.length_c   1.000
_cell.angle_alpha   90.00
_cell.angle_beta   90.00
_cell.angle_gamma   90.00
#
_symmetry.space_group_name_H-M   'P 1'
#
loop_
_entity.id
_entity.type
_entity.pdbx_description
1 polymer ?
#
loop_
_entity_poly.entity_id
_entity_poly.type
_entity_poly.pdbx_seq_one_letter_code
_entity_poly.pdbx_strand_id
1 'polypeptide(L)'
;MLKTFFIRLYRSLPVIRECSEIHKLLKRFEKDQRARQAIQLCDFDLHDHPRYSDARRLPIHQAQICSQNGEDGIIREIFRRIGTTDKTFAEIGVGNGYENNTSFLLSQGWTGFWIDGKRSFLRALKDRKDLGGDCIKHSVSFVTRENIKELFLELDVPLEFDLLSLDIDQNTFFAWEGLRDFQPRVVVVEYNSALPSDLDWKVHYLPDRTWDFTQNFGASLKAFENLGRDMGYSLVGCDLLGINAFFVRNDLLGDHFLSPFSSENHYEPPRFQFRHRRGHLPALLDRAD
;
A
#
# COMPACT_ATOMS: atom_id res chain seq x y z
N MET A 1 22.06 26.93 -33.24
CA MET A 1 21.01 27.80 -32.72
C MET A 1 19.70 27.72 -33.51
N LEU A 2 19.67 27.97 -34.83
CA LEU A 2 18.42 27.92 -35.64
C LEU A 2 17.71 26.54 -35.58
N LYS A 3 18.43 25.44 -35.73
CA LYS A 3 17.86 24.07 -35.71
C LYS A 3 17.16 23.76 -34.40
N THR A 4 17.72 24.18 -33.27
CA THR A 4 17.16 23.98 -31.93
C THR A 4 15.91 24.86 -31.71
N PHE A 5 15.90 26.05 -32.28
CA PHE A 5 14.76 26.97 -32.25
C PHE A 5 13.57 26.40 -33.04
N PHE A 6 13.79 25.92 -34.27
CA PHE A 6 12.74 25.32 -35.09
C PHE A 6 12.18 24.01 -34.44
N ILE A 7 13.01 23.20 -33.82
CA ILE A 7 12.55 22.01 -33.10
C ILE A 7 11.67 22.40 -31.89
N ARG A 8 12.02 23.47 -31.16
CA ARG A 8 11.21 23.98 -30.06
C ARG A 8 9.87 24.54 -30.56
N LEU A 9 9.88 25.34 -31.63
CA LEU A 9 8.69 25.88 -32.22
C LEU A 9 7.76 24.81 -32.75
N TYR A 10 8.31 23.81 -33.47
CA TYR A 10 7.55 22.64 -33.95
C TYR A 10 6.89 21.86 -32.82
N ARG A 11 7.63 21.59 -31.71
CA ARG A 11 7.08 20.93 -30.52
C ARG A 11 6.08 21.75 -29.71
N SER A 12 6.00 23.05 -29.93
CA SER A 12 5.04 23.93 -29.26
C SER A 12 3.69 24.01 -29.98
N LEU A 13 3.59 23.50 -31.21
CA LEU A 13 2.31 23.46 -31.92
C LEU A 13 1.31 22.59 -31.14
N PRO A 14 0.08 23.06 -30.87
CA PRO A 14 -0.90 22.33 -30.04
C PRO A 14 -1.12 20.89 -30.48
N VAL A 15 -1.32 20.66 -31.80
CA VAL A 15 -1.53 19.31 -32.35
C VAL A 15 -0.34 18.37 -32.08
N ILE A 16 0.90 18.88 -32.21
CA ILE A 16 2.11 18.05 -32.00
C ILE A 16 2.29 17.74 -30.51
N ARG A 17 1.95 18.69 -29.65
CA ARG A 17 1.96 18.50 -28.21
C ARG A 17 0.93 17.43 -27.80
N GLU A 18 -0.30 17.53 -28.31
CA GLU A 18 -1.35 16.54 -28.08
C GLU A 18 -0.96 15.16 -28.61
N CYS A 19 -0.45 15.06 -29.84
CA CYS A 19 0.04 13.80 -30.38
C CYS A 19 1.17 13.19 -29.54
N SER A 20 2.08 14.03 -29.02
CA SER A 20 3.16 13.59 -28.14
C SER A 20 2.62 13.08 -26.80
N GLU A 21 1.63 13.72 -26.22
CA GLU A 21 0.99 13.26 -24.98
C GLU A 21 0.18 11.98 -25.20
N ILE A 22 -0.59 11.90 -26.28
CA ILE A 22 -1.30 10.65 -26.67
C ILE A 22 -0.30 9.51 -26.85
N HIS A 23 0.82 9.76 -27.54
CA HIS A 23 1.85 8.73 -27.71
C HIS A 23 2.47 8.24 -26.39
N LYS A 24 2.70 9.16 -25.45
CA LYS A 24 3.17 8.81 -24.10
C LYS A 24 2.13 7.99 -23.34
N LEU A 25 0.86 8.38 -23.43
CA LEU A 25 -0.25 7.65 -22.81
C LEU A 25 -0.41 6.25 -23.39
N LEU A 26 -0.35 6.11 -24.73
CA LEU A 26 -0.42 4.80 -25.39
C LEU A 26 0.76 3.88 -24.98
N LYS A 27 1.98 4.41 -24.93
CA LYS A 27 3.14 3.64 -24.45
C LYS A 27 2.99 3.23 -22.98
N ARG A 28 2.46 4.11 -22.15
CA ARG A 28 2.18 3.79 -20.74
C ARG A 28 1.11 2.70 -20.65
N PHE A 29 0.02 2.85 -21.37
CA PHE A 29 -1.07 1.86 -21.43
C PHE A 29 -0.58 0.49 -21.91
N GLU A 30 0.19 0.44 -23.00
CA GLU A 30 0.79 -0.81 -23.52
C GLU A 30 1.68 -1.48 -22.47
N LYS A 31 2.48 -0.69 -21.77
CA LYS A 31 3.36 -1.16 -20.70
C LYS A 31 2.57 -1.72 -19.52
N ASP A 32 1.51 -1.02 -19.12
CA ASP A 32 0.63 -1.44 -18.03
C ASP A 32 -0.14 -2.72 -18.39
N GLN A 33 -0.60 -2.86 -19.64
CA GLN A 33 -1.24 -4.08 -20.13
C GLN A 33 -0.29 -5.29 -20.10
N ARG A 34 0.95 -5.12 -20.55
CA ARG A 34 1.96 -6.20 -20.49
C ARG A 34 2.26 -6.60 -19.04
N ALA A 35 2.34 -5.63 -18.13
CA ALA A 35 2.55 -5.91 -16.71
C ALA A 35 1.37 -6.70 -16.12
N ARG A 36 0.13 -6.32 -16.42
CA ARG A 36 -1.06 -7.05 -15.99
C ARG A 36 -1.09 -8.48 -16.52
N GLN A 37 -0.78 -8.68 -17.81
CA GLN A 37 -0.70 -10.02 -18.41
C GLN A 37 0.38 -10.88 -17.73
N ALA A 38 1.56 -10.29 -17.44
CA ALA A 38 2.61 -11.01 -16.73
C ALA A 38 2.19 -11.43 -15.32
N ILE A 39 1.50 -10.54 -14.60
CA ILE A 39 0.96 -10.85 -13.26
C ILE A 39 -0.08 -11.98 -13.36
N GLN A 40 -1.00 -11.93 -14.33
CA GLN A 40 -2.01 -12.98 -14.53
C GLN A 40 -1.36 -14.33 -14.83
N LEU A 41 -0.32 -14.37 -15.68
CA LEU A 41 0.41 -15.62 -15.96
C LEU A 41 1.10 -16.15 -14.70
N CYS A 42 1.72 -15.26 -13.92
CA CYS A 42 2.32 -15.65 -12.64
C CYS A 42 1.28 -16.14 -11.64
N ASP A 43 0.09 -15.55 -11.62
CA ASP A 43 -1.02 -16.03 -10.80
C ASP A 43 -1.39 -17.48 -11.18
N PHE A 44 -1.47 -17.80 -12.47
CA PHE A 44 -1.73 -19.16 -12.93
C PHE A 44 -0.65 -20.14 -12.48
N ASP A 45 0.63 -19.81 -12.71
CA ASP A 45 1.75 -20.67 -12.34
C ASP A 45 1.87 -20.82 -10.81
N LEU A 46 1.48 -19.80 -10.04
CA LEU A 46 1.54 -19.82 -8.59
C LEU A 46 0.35 -20.56 -7.97
N HIS A 47 -0.82 -20.54 -8.59
CA HIS A 47 -1.98 -21.32 -8.14
C HIS A 47 -1.68 -22.83 -8.10
N ASP A 48 -0.88 -23.33 -9.04
CA ASP A 48 -0.48 -24.72 -9.08
C ASP A 48 0.71 -25.03 -8.14
N HIS A 49 1.33 -23.99 -7.55
CA HIS A 49 2.45 -24.20 -6.65
C HIS A 49 1.98 -24.70 -5.28
N PRO A 50 2.58 -25.78 -4.71
CA PRO A 50 2.16 -26.38 -3.44
C PRO A 50 2.04 -25.39 -2.26
N ARG A 51 2.85 -24.33 -2.26
CA ARG A 51 2.76 -23.24 -1.27
C ARG A 51 1.38 -22.61 -1.19
N TYR A 52 0.68 -22.48 -2.32
CA TYR A 52 -0.60 -21.79 -2.42
C TYR A 52 -1.80 -22.74 -2.49
N SER A 53 -1.61 -24.04 -2.26
CA SER A 53 -2.68 -25.04 -2.28
C SER A 53 -3.69 -24.89 -1.13
N ASP A 54 -3.30 -24.26 -0.02
CA ASP A 54 -4.20 -24.00 1.12
C ASP A 54 -5.02 -22.73 0.85
N ALA A 55 -6.34 -22.87 0.79
CA ALA A 55 -7.27 -21.77 0.53
C ALA A 55 -7.23 -20.64 1.58
N ARG A 56 -6.60 -20.87 2.74
CA ARG A 56 -6.40 -19.83 3.75
C ARG A 56 -5.25 -18.86 3.41
N ARG A 57 -4.40 -19.18 2.43
CA ARG A 57 -3.37 -18.27 1.95
C ARG A 57 -3.98 -17.09 1.21
N LEU A 58 -3.57 -15.87 1.57
CA LEU A 58 -4.14 -14.65 1.02
C LEU A 58 -3.73 -14.33 -0.43
N PRO A 59 -2.49 -14.60 -0.90
CA PRO A 59 -2.09 -14.27 -2.27
C PRO A 59 -3.01 -14.83 -3.36
N ILE A 60 -3.64 -15.98 -3.14
CA ILE A 60 -4.55 -16.59 -4.12
C ILE A 60 -5.86 -15.81 -4.31
N HIS A 61 -6.18 -14.91 -3.40
CA HIS A 61 -7.38 -14.08 -3.44
C HIS A 61 -7.13 -12.67 -3.97
N GLN A 62 -5.88 -12.36 -4.39
CA GLN A 62 -5.59 -11.04 -4.92
C GLN A 62 -6.41 -10.72 -6.16
N ALA A 63 -6.88 -9.48 -6.25
CA ALA A 63 -7.58 -8.96 -7.40
C ALA A 63 -7.39 -7.46 -7.46
N GLN A 64 -6.90 -6.96 -8.59
CA GLN A 64 -6.67 -5.54 -8.80
C GLN A 64 -7.90 -4.88 -9.41
N ILE A 65 -8.59 -4.04 -8.63
CA ILE A 65 -9.72 -3.23 -9.08
C ILE A 65 -9.31 -1.75 -9.09
N CYS A 66 -8.96 -1.22 -7.93
CA CYS A 66 -8.42 0.13 -7.73
C CYS A 66 -6.97 0.10 -7.27
N SER A 67 -6.65 -0.71 -6.28
CA SER A 67 -5.32 -0.80 -5.67
C SER A 67 -4.21 -1.14 -6.68
N GLN A 68 -2.97 -0.84 -6.31
CA GLN A 68 -1.84 -0.98 -7.24
C GLN A 68 -1.39 -2.43 -7.47
N ASN A 69 -1.57 -3.33 -6.49
CA ASN A 69 -0.92 -4.63 -6.45
C ASN A 69 -1.88 -5.81 -6.27
N GLY A 70 -3.20 -5.56 -6.26
CA GLY A 70 -4.21 -6.59 -6.04
C GLY A 70 -4.69 -6.71 -4.60
N GLU A 71 -4.38 -5.74 -3.77
CA GLU A 71 -4.79 -5.66 -2.36
C GLU A 71 -6.31 -5.67 -2.20
N ASP A 72 -7.05 -5.12 -3.16
CA ASP A 72 -8.52 -5.07 -3.12
C ASP A 72 -9.13 -6.46 -2.88
N GLY A 73 -8.65 -7.48 -3.59
CA GLY A 73 -9.13 -8.85 -3.45
C GLY A 73 -8.76 -9.45 -2.10
N ILE A 74 -7.55 -9.20 -1.61
CA ILE A 74 -7.07 -9.68 -0.31
C ILE A 74 -7.86 -9.05 0.83
N ILE A 75 -8.02 -7.72 0.83
CA ILE A 75 -8.79 -6.99 1.84
C ILE A 75 -10.23 -7.48 1.87
N ARG A 76 -10.86 -7.62 0.70
CA ARG A 76 -12.21 -8.17 0.59
C ARG A 76 -12.30 -9.57 1.19
N GLU A 77 -11.32 -10.45 0.92
CA GLU A 77 -11.30 -11.80 1.45
C GLU A 77 -11.10 -11.83 2.97
N ILE A 78 -10.22 -10.99 3.52
CA ILE A 78 -10.07 -10.86 4.97
C ILE A 78 -11.40 -10.52 5.61
N PHE A 79 -12.10 -9.48 5.13
CA PHE A 79 -13.39 -9.08 5.69
C PHE A 79 -14.53 -10.08 5.40
N ARG A 80 -14.44 -10.86 4.33
CA ARG A 80 -15.35 -12.00 4.13
C ARG A 80 -15.23 -13.04 5.23
N ARG A 81 -14.02 -13.26 5.76
CA ARG A 81 -13.73 -14.24 6.82
C ARG A 81 -14.10 -13.74 8.20
N ILE A 82 -13.77 -12.49 8.53
CA ILE A 82 -13.95 -11.94 9.88
C ILE A 82 -15.15 -11.01 10.03
N GLY A 83 -15.86 -10.69 8.95
CA GLY A 83 -16.94 -9.69 8.93
C GLY A 83 -16.43 -8.25 9.08
N THR A 84 -17.35 -7.31 8.97
CA THR A 84 -17.13 -5.86 9.20
C THR A 84 -17.95 -5.37 10.36
N THR A 85 -17.62 -4.21 10.92
CA THR A 85 -18.47 -3.50 11.90
C THR A 85 -19.26 -2.39 11.22
N ASP A 86 -18.68 -1.21 11.14
CA ASP A 86 -19.29 0.00 10.61
C ASP A 86 -18.78 0.40 9.23
N LYS A 87 -17.89 -0.40 8.64
CA LYS A 87 -17.24 -0.16 7.35
C LYS A 87 -16.45 1.15 7.33
N THR A 88 -15.67 1.37 8.37
CA THR A 88 -14.83 2.55 8.53
C THR A 88 -13.37 2.21 8.32
N PHE A 89 -12.65 3.06 7.60
CA PHE A 89 -11.23 2.93 7.39
C PHE A 89 -10.45 4.22 7.65
N ALA A 90 -9.14 4.09 7.90
CA ALA A 90 -8.18 5.17 7.83
C ALA A 90 -7.04 4.76 6.88
N GLU A 91 -6.65 5.65 5.97
CA GLU A 91 -5.51 5.44 5.06
C GLU A 91 -4.56 6.63 5.08
N ILE A 92 -3.28 6.32 5.24
CA ILE A 92 -2.18 7.28 5.27
C ILE A 92 -1.23 6.99 4.12
N GLY A 93 -0.90 8.03 3.32
CA GLY A 93 -0.15 7.87 2.08
C GLY A 93 -1.05 7.60 0.88
N VAL A 94 -2.14 8.35 0.78
CA VAL A 94 -3.21 8.14 -0.21
C VAL A 94 -2.78 8.42 -1.64
N GLY A 95 -1.76 9.26 -1.83
CA GLY A 95 -1.22 9.58 -3.15
C GLY A 95 -2.21 10.36 -4.02
N ASN A 96 -2.70 9.71 -5.10
CA ASN A 96 -3.66 10.32 -6.02
C ASN A 96 -5.14 9.98 -5.69
N GLY A 97 -5.40 9.15 -4.70
CA GLY A 97 -6.74 8.73 -4.29
C GLY A 97 -7.48 7.81 -5.26
N TYR A 98 -6.81 7.29 -6.28
CA TYR A 98 -7.39 6.37 -7.27
C TYR A 98 -6.80 4.97 -7.22
N GLU A 99 -5.54 4.84 -6.81
CA GLU A 99 -4.77 3.60 -6.85
C GLU A 99 -4.39 3.11 -5.45
N ASN A 100 -5.10 3.58 -4.43
CA ASN A 100 -4.89 3.27 -3.03
C ASN A 100 -5.80 2.14 -2.53
N ASN A 101 -5.48 1.57 -1.39
CA ASN A 101 -6.10 0.36 -0.83
C ASN A 101 -7.57 0.54 -0.45
N THR A 102 -8.03 1.77 -0.19
CA THR A 102 -9.41 2.02 0.24
C THR A 102 -10.33 2.54 -0.86
N SER A 103 -9.80 2.86 -2.05
CA SER A 103 -10.61 3.38 -3.16
C SER A 103 -11.72 2.43 -3.61
N PHE A 104 -11.45 1.12 -3.64
CA PHE A 104 -12.47 0.13 -3.95
C PHE A 104 -13.53 0.03 -2.84
N LEU A 105 -13.14 0.15 -1.58
CA LEU A 105 -14.04 0.09 -0.43
C LEU A 105 -15.08 1.21 -0.46
N LEU A 106 -14.71 2.41 -0.91
CA LEU A 106 -15.65 3.51 -1.09
C LEU A 106 -16.81 3.13 -2.02
N SER A 107 -16.53 2.41 -3.10
CA SER A 107 -17.57 1.90 -4.01
C SER A 107 -18.48 0.85 -3.37
N GLN A 108 -18.05 0.27 -2.23
CA GLN A 108 -18.80 -0.71 -1.44
C GLN A 108 -19.54 -0.07 -0.25
N GLY A 109 -19.63 1.27 -0.23
CA GLY A 109 -20.34 2.03 0.80
C GLY A 109 -19.58 2.16 2.12
N TRP A 110 -18.25 2.05 2.09
CA TRP A 110 -17.39 2.38 3.21
C TRP A 110 -17.20 3.89 3.32
N THR A 111 -16.90 4.35 4.52
CA THR A 111 -16.52 5.73 4.83
C THR A 111 -15.17 5.74 5.52
N GLY A 112 -14.50 6.89 5.54
CA GLY A 112 -13.21 6.88 6.25
C GLY A 112 -12.43 8.18 6.23
N PHE A 113 -11.14 8.02 6.48
CA PHE A 113 -10.22 9.10 6.75
C PHE A 113 -8.99 8.96 5.86
N TRP A 114 -8.67 10.03 5.14
CA TRP A 114 -7.50 10.08 4.26
C TRP A 114 -6.50 11.14 4.73
N ILE A 115 -5.25 10.74 4.90
CA ILE A 115 -4.15 11.64 5.27
C ILE A 115 -3.02 11.49 4.25
N ASP A 116 -2.54 12.60 3.70
CA ASP A 116 -1.39 12.63 2.79
C ASP A 116 -0.57 13.92 2.97
N GLY A 117 0.75 13.80 2.88
CA GLY A 117 1.67 14.94 2.99
C GLY A 117 1.67 15.86 1.77
N LYS A 118 1.12 15.43 0.63
CA LYS A 118 1.17 16.18 -0.64
C LYS A 118 -0.14 16.87 -0.92
N ARG A 119 -0.12 18.19 -1.14
CA ARG A 119 -1.32 18.96 -1.53
C ARG A 119 -1.94 18.53 -2.87
N SER A 120 -1.21 17.81 -3.71
CA SER A 120 -1.73 17.24 -4.96
C SER A 120 -2.91 16.28 -4.74
N PHE A 121 -2.95 15.62 -3.60
CA PHE A 121 -4.05 14.80 -3.11
C PHE A 121 -5.41 15.55 -3.07
N LEU A 122 -5.43 16.83 -2.68
CA LEU A 122 -6.65 17.65 -2.67
C LEU A 122 -7.27 17.83 -4.06
N ARG A 123 -6.46 17.75 -5.13
CA ARG A 123 -6.97 17.81 -6.51
C ARG A 123 -7.75 16.53 -6.82
N ALA A 124 -7.20 15.37 -6.42
CA ALA A 124 -7.87 14.08 -6.59
C ALA A 124 -9.24 14.06 -5.90
N LEU A 125 -9.34 14.57 -4.67
CA LEU A 125 -10.62 14.67 -3.95
C LEU A 125 -11.64 15.55 -4.70
N LYS A 126 -11.22 16.66 -5.30
CA LYS A 126 -12.11 17.54 -6.08
C LYS A 126 -12.57 16.92 -7.40
N ASP A 127 -11.72 16.13 -8.02
CA ASP A 127 -11.99 15.49 -9.31
C ASP A 127 -12.84 14.22 -9.16
N ARG A 128 -12.86 13.61 -7.96
CA ARG A 128 -13.63 12.42 -7.60
C ARG A 128 -15.09 12.74 -7.29
N LYS A 129 -15.91 12.91 -8.33
CA LYS A 129 -17.36 13.14 -8.20
C LYS A 129 -18.14 11.94 -7.69
N ASP A 130 -17.52 10.77 -7.72
CA ASP A 130 -18.04 9.51 -7.17
C ASP A 130 -17.94 9.46 -5.64
N LEU A 131 -17.11 10.31 -5.03
CA LEU A 131 -17.09 10.53 -3.58
C LEU A 131 -18.25 11.47 -3.21
N GLY A 132 -19.46 10.91 -3.13
CA GLY A 132 -20.65 11.67 -2.75
C GLY A 132 -20.59 12.12 -1.29
N GLY A 133 -20.71 13.43 -1.04
CA GLY A 133 -20.93 13.97 0.30
C GLY A 133 -19.79 13.73 1.30
N ASP A 134 -20.15 13.36 2.52
CA ASP A 134 -19.26 13.26 3.69
C ASP A 134 -18.59 11.89 3.86
N CYS A 135 -18.44 11.10 2.79
CA CYS A 135 -17.88 9.75 2.92
C CYS A 135 -16.38 9.73 3.28
N ILE A 136 -15.67 10.84 3.07
CA ILE A 136 -14.24 10.99 3.40
C ILE A 136 -13.97 12.29 4.16
N LYS A 137 -13.49 12.14 5.40
CA LYS A 137 -12.77 13.22 6.09
C LYS A 137 -11.29 13.14 5.71
N HIS A 138 -10.60 14.28 5.63
CA HIS A 138 -9.21 14.27 5.20
C HIS A 138 -8.35 15.36 5.85
N SER A 139 -7.04 15.09 5.91
CA SER A 139 -6.01 16.06 6.32
C SER A 139 -4.85 16.05 5.34
N VAL A 140 -4.25 17.22 5.10
CA VAL A 140 -2.99 17.35 4.38
C VAL A 140 -1.90 17.63 5.40
N SER A 141 -1.22 16.57 5.81
CA SER A 141 -0.20 16.64 6.84
C SER A 141 0.92 15.65 6.56
N PHE A 142 2.16 16.08 6.79
CA PHE A 142 3.29 15.17 6.83
C PHE A 142 3.21 14.38 8.14
N VAL A 143 3.13 13.05 8.01
CA VAL A 143 2.88 12.16 9.15
C VAL A 143 4.20 11.72 9.78
N THR A 144 4.26 11.83 11.10
CA THR A 144 5.36 11.37 11.95
C THR A 144 4.81 10.50 13.08
N ARG A 145 5.68 9.77 13.77
CA ARG A 145 5.29 9.00 14.96
C ARG A 145 4.64 9.88 16.04
N GLU A 146 5.13 11.11 16.17
CA GLU A 146 4.71 12.04 17.24
C GLU A 146 3.34 12.68 16.95
N ASN A 147 3.02 12.96 15.66
CA ASN A 147 1.81 13.71 15.33
C ASN A 147 0.63 12.85 14.86
N ILE A 148 0.85 11.59 14.49
CA ILE A 148 -0.19 10.76 13.87
C ILE A 148 -1.42 10.56 14.78
N LYS A 149 -1.19 10.41 16.09
CA LYS A 149 -2.28 10.29 17.07
C LYS A 149 -3.13 11.55 17.13
N GLU A 150 -2.52 12.73 17.15
CA GLU A 150 -3.23 14.01 17.15
C GLU A 150 -4.03 14.20 15.87
N LEU A 151 -3.46 13.87 14.72
CA LEU A 151 -4.16 13.91 13.42
C LEU A 151 -5.40 13.00 13.40
N PHE A 152 -5.33 11.83 14.02
CA PHE A 152 -6.49 10.93 14.15
C PHE A 152 -7.57 11.50 15.05
N LEU A 153 -7.18 12.11 16.16
CA LEU A 153 -8.12 12.77 17.08
C LEU A 153 -8.78 13.99 16.43
N GLU A 154 -8.05 14.81 15.69
CA GLU A 154 -8.57 15.97 14.97
C GLU A 154 -9.58 15.60 13.88
N LEU A 155 -9.41 14.43 13.26
CA LEU A 155 -10.34 13.89 12.26
C LEU A 155 -11.53 13.13 12.87
N ASP A 156 -11.59 12.98 14.20
CA ASP A 156 -12.54 12.13 14.92
C ASP A 156 -12.49 10.65 14.48
N VAL A 157 -11.27 10.10 14.22
CA VAL A 157 -11.12 8.67 13.94
C VAL A 157 -11.53 7.88 15.16
N PRO A 158 -12.45 6.89 15.07
CA PRO A 158 -12.82 6.06 16.20
C PRO A 158 -11.63 5.28 16.75
N LEU A 159 -11.61 4.96 18.04
CA LEU A 159 -10.56 4.11 18.62
C LEU A 159 -10.59 2.69 18.03
N GLU A 160 -11.79 2.17 17.74
CA GLU A 160 -11.98 0.90 17.02
C GLU A 160 -12.64 1.18 15.67
N PHE A 161 -12.10 0.59 14.60
CA PHE A 161 -12.62 0.68 13.23
C PHE A 161 -12.14 -0.53 12.41
N ASP A 162 -12.62 -0.69 11.18
CA ASP A 162 -12.39 -1.91 10.43
C ASP A 162 -10.98 -1.98 9.82
N LEU A 163 -10.48 -0.93 9.12
CA LEU A 163 -9.24 -1.00 8.35
C LEU A 163 -8.32 0.19 8.57
N LEU A 164 -7.07 -0.08 8.90
CA LEU A 164 -5.95 0.87 8.82
C LEU A 164 -5.04 0.48 7.65
N SER A 165 -4.75 1.40 6.74
CA SER A 165 -3.76 1.24 5.67
C SER A 165 -2.66 2.30 5.79
N LEU A 166 -1.40 1.87 5.82
CA LEU A 166 -0.23 2.72 6.02
C LEU A 166 0.79 2.47 4.91
N ASP A 167 1.02 3.48 4.08
CA ASP A 167 2.01 3.47 3.01
C ASP A 167 2.63 4.87 2.86
N ILE A 168 3.64 5.16 3.69
CA ILE A 168 4.39 6.42 3.69
C ILE A 168 5.90 6.20 3.50
N ASP A 169 6.25 5.10 2.85
CA ASP A 169 7.62 4.71 2.54
C ASP A 169 8.50 4.55 3.80
N GLN A 170 9.26 5.61 4.16
CA GLN A 170 10.30 5.59 5.19
C GLN A 170 9.78 5.29 6.59
N ASN A 171 8.71 5.96 6.99
CA ASN A 171 8.28 6.01 8.38
C ASN A 171 7.03 5.16 8.67
N THR A 172 6.64 4.25 7.78
CA THR A 172 5.46 3.38 7.94
C THR A 172 5.47 2.62 9.27
N PHE A 173 6.62 2.03 9.65
CA PHE A 173 6.77 1.33 10.92
C PHE A 173 6.47 2.23 12.13
N PHE A 174 7.06 3.42 12.15
CA PHE A 174 6.93 4.36 13.26
C PHE A 174 5.54 5.02 13.32
N ALA A 175 4.89 5.19 12.17
CA ALA A 175 3.51 5.64 12.11
C ALA A 175 2.56 4.62 12.77
N TRP A 176 2.72 3.33 12.47
CA TRP A 176 1.94 2.31 13.15
C TRP A 176 2.25 2.26 14.65
N GLU A 177 3.53 2.31 15.02
CA GLU A 177 3.94 2.36 16.43
C GLU A 177 3.28 3.54 17.19
N GLY A 178 3.11 4.70 16.54
CA GLY A 178 2.45 5.88 17.12
C GLY A 178 0.94 5.74 17.35
N LEU A 179 0.30 4.71 16.78
CA LEU A 179 -1.14 4.46 16.87
C LEU A 179 -1.53 3.37 17.90
N ARG A 180 -0.72 3.10 18.93
CA ARG A 180 -0.97 2.04 19.93
C ARG A 180 -2.32 2.14 20.64
N ASP A 181 -2.88 3.33 20.72
CA ASP A 181 -4.19 3.56 21.38
C ASP A 181 -5.39 3.23 20.47
N PHE A 182 -5.15 3.06 19.17
CA PHE A 182 -6.19 2.73 18.20
C PHE A 182 -6.17 1.22 17.91
N GLN A 183 -7.35 0.65 17.72
CA GLN A 183 -7.56 -0.80 17.58
C GLN A 183 -8.31 -1.14 16.29
N PRO A 184 -7.74 -0.85 15.10
CA PRO A 184 -8.35 -1.32 13.85
C PRO A 184 -8.43 -2.85 13.83
N ARG A 185 -9.43 -3.39 13.17
CA ARG A 185 -9.59 -4.86 13.06
C ARG A 185 -8.56 -5.48 12.10
N VAL A 186 -8.18 -4.71 11.07
CA VAL A 186 -7.19 -5.10 10.06
C VAL A 186 -6.20 -3.96 9.89
N VAL A 187 -4.92 -4.29 9.75
CA VAL A 187 -3.85 -3.34 9.43
C VAL A 187 -3.13 -3.82 8.17
N VAL A 188 -2.94 -2.91 7.21
CA VAL A 188 -2.16 -3.12 5.99
C VAL A 188 -0.97 -2.17 6.03
N VAL A 189 0.24 -2.69 5.81
CA VAL A 189 1.48 -1.90 5.82
C VAL A 189 2.36 -2.26 4.64
N GLU A 190 2.99 -1.26 4.02
CA GLU A 190 4.09 -1.51 3.10
C GLU A 190 5.32 -2.01 3.87
N TYR A 191 5.92 -3.13 3.40
CA TYR A 191 7.14 -3.69 3.97
C TYR A 191 8.27 -3.77 2.94
N ASN A 192 9.50 -3.78 3.40
CA ASN A 192 10.68 -3.90 2.54
C ASN A 192 10.98 -5.38 2.24
N SER A 193 10.39 -5.90 1.18
CA SER A 193 10.56 -7.29 0.76
C SER A 193 11.93 -7.61 0.16
N ALA A 194 12.79 -6.64 -0.07
CA ALA A 194 14.18 -6.89 -0.45
C ALA A 194 15.01 -7.47 0.71
N LEU A 195 14.48 -7.41 1.94
CA LEU A 195 15.12 -7.94 3.14
C LEU A 195 14.64 -9.38 3.42
N PRO A 196 15.53 -10.27 3.91
CA PRO A 196 15.15 -11.63 4.27
C PRO A 196 14.04 -11.69 5.32
N SER A 197 13.24 -12.77 5.27
CA SER A 197 12.07 -12.94 6.14
C SER A 197 12.39 -13.08 7.62
N ASP A 198 13.60 -13.47 7.98
CA ASP A 198 14.09 -13.68 9.34
C ASP A 198 14.85 -12.47 9.92
N LEU A 199 15.14 -11.47 9.10
CA LEU A 199 15.86 -10.27 9.50
C LEU A 199 14.91 -9.26 10.17
N ASP A 200 15.13 -8.99 11.45
CA ASP A 200 14.48 -7.89 12.18
C ASP A 200 15.24 -6.59 11.93
N TRP A 201 14.73 -5.78 11.01
CA TRP A 201 15.37 -4.53 10.62
C TRP A 201 14.34 -3.46 10.31
N LYS A 202 14.63 -2.22 10.72
CA LYS A 202 13.91 -1.02 10.34
C LYS A 202 14.88 0.12 10.07
N VAL A 203 14.46 1.04 9.21
CA VAL A 203 15.24 2.24 8.92
C VAL A 203 15.41 3.08 10.20
N HIS A 204 16.52 3.80 10.31
CA HIS A 204 16.69 4.74 11.41
C HIS A 204 15.61 5.84 11.36
N TYR A 205 14.94 6.07 12.49
CA TYR A 205 13.86 7.05 12.57
C TYR A 205 14.35 8.47 12.42
N LEU A 206 13.88 9.15 11.41
CA LEU A 206 14.06 10.58 11.20
C LEU A 206 12.69 11.16 10.78
N PRO A 207 12.08 12.05 11.59
CA PRO A 207 10.72 12.54 11.37
C PRO A 207 10.49 13.10 9.96
N ASP A 208 11.44 13.86 9.43
CA ASP A 208 11.35 14.58 8.15
C ASP A 208 11.90 13.77 6.96
N ARG A 209 12.31 12.53 7.18
CA ARG A 209 12.90 11.72 6.12
C ARG A 209 11.84 11.25 5.13
N THR A 210 12.14 11.44 3.85
CA THR A 210 11.37 10.88 2.74
C THR A 210 12.21 9.85 2.01
N TRP A 211 11.56 8.95 1.26
CA TRP A 211 12.25 7.93 0.46
C TRP A 211 13.18 8.55 -0.57
N ASP A 212 14.39 8.07 -0.64
CA ASP A 212 15.46 8.48 -1.55
C ASP A 212 15.58 7.58 -2.79
N PHE A 213 14.56 6.74 -3.04
CA PHE A 213 14.51 5.77 -4.15
C PHE A 213 15.54 4.63 -4.06
N THR A 214 16.10 4.38 -2.89
CA THR A 214 16.99 3.25 -2.61
C THR A 214 16.27 2.14 -1.85
N GLN A 215 17.00 1.04 -1.56
CA GLN A 215 16.50 -0.06 -0.73
C GLN A 215 16.51 0.25 0.78
N ASN A 216 17.07 1.39 1.20
CA ASN A 216 17.16 1.79 2.60
C ASN A 216 15.88 2.52 3.03
N PHE A 217 14.75 1.81 3.14
CA PHE A 217 13.46 2.37 3.50
C PHE A 217 12.63 1.41 4.34
N GLY A 218 11.69 1.97 5.11
CA GLY A 218 10.65 1.23 5.82
C GLY A 218 11.19 0.24 6.86
N ALA A 219 10.61 -0.95 6.88
CA ALA A 219 11.01 -2.03 7.77
C ALA A 219 10.82 -3.40 7.11
N SER A 220 11.55 -4.40 7.60
CA SER A 220 11.42 -5.79 7.18
C SER A 220 10.08 -6.38 7.65
N LEU A 221 9.66 -7.47 7.02
CA LEU A 221 8.46 -8.19 7.45
C LEU A 221 8.56 -8.69 8.89
N LYS A 222 9.78 -9.11 9.32
CA LYS A 222 10.04 -9.56 10.70
C LYS A 222 9.87 -8.44 11.73
N ALA A 223 10.35 -7.25 11.41
CA ALA A 223 10.14 -6.09 12.28
C ALA A 223 8.64 -5.78 12.45
N PHE A 224 7.87 -5.80 11.35
CA PHE A 224 6.42 -5.61 11.41
C PHE A 224 5.69 -6.76 12.14
N GLU A 225 6.11 -8.02 11.97
CA GLU A 225 5.58 -9.15 12.76
C GLU A 225 5.76 -8.90 14.26
N ASN A 226 6.97 -8.47 14.67
CA ASN A 226 7.27 -8.18 16.07
C ASN A 226 6.42 -7.01 16.60
N LEU A 227 6.32 -5.90 15.85
CA LEU A 227 5.46 -4.76 16.21
C LEU A 227 3.99 -5.18 16.32
N GLY A 228 3.48 -5.91 15.30
CA GLY A 228 2.10 -6.40 15.29
C GLY A 228 1.78 -7.27 16.50
N ARG A 229 2.66 -8.23 16.81
CA ARG A 229 2.52 -9.08 18.00
C ARG A 229 2.46 -8.27 19.30
N ASP A 230 3.33 -7.26 19.44
CA ASP A 230 3.37 -6.40 20.62
C ASP A 230 2.11 -5.51 20.74
N MET A 231 1.43 -5.26 19.64
CA MET A 231 0.18 -4.49 19.57
C MET A 231 -1.09 -5.36 19.55
N GLY A 232 -0.97 -6.69 19.63
CA GLY A 232 -2.11 -7.60 19.66
C GLY A 232 -2.63 -8.05 18.29
N TYR A 233 -1.77 -8.04 17.26
CA TYR A 233 -2.07 -8.47 15.89
C TYR A 233 -1.22 -9.65 15.47
N SER A 234 -1.74 -10.42 14.52
CA SER A 234 -1.01 -11.48 13.84
C SER A 234 -0.87 -11.20 12.35
N LEU A 235 0.31 -11.49 11.81
CA LEU A 235 0.58 -11.47 10.37
C LEU A 235 -0.17 -12.62 9.70
N VAL A 236 -1.13 -12.32 8.83
CA VAL A 236 -1.96 -13.32 8.15
C VAL A 236 -1.62 -13.53 6.68
N GLY A 237 -0.78 -12.71 6.10
CA GLY A 237 -0.30 -12.84 4.72
C GLY A 237 0.32 -11.56 4.17
N CYS A 238 0.86 -11.69 2.95
CA CYS A 238 1.35 -10.59 2.13
C CYS A 238 0.69 -10.64 0.75
N ASP A 239 0.76 -9.56 -0.04
CA ASP A 239 0.42 -9.63 -1.46
C ASP A 239 1.51 -10.37 -2.24
N LEU A 240 1.15 -10.91 -3.40
CA LEU A 240 2.05 -11.71 -4.24
C LEU A 240 3.30 -10.96 -4.71
N LEU A 241 3.21 -9.65 -4.86
CA LEU A 241 4.34 -8.84 -5.34
C LEU A 241 5.34 -8.49 -4.24
N GLY A 242 5.02 -8.80 -2.98
CA GLY A 242 5.86 -8.50 -1.84
C GLY A 242 5.94 -7.00 -1.56
N ILE A 243 4.79 -6.33 -1.50
CA ILE A 243 4.69 -4.90 -1.21
C ILE A 243 3.98 -4.67 0.11
N ASN A 244 2.78 -5.26 0.28
CA ASN A 244 1.98 -5.07 1.47
C ASN A 244 1.88 -6.33 2.33
N ALA A 245 1.92 -6.15 3.64
CA ALA A 245 1.64 -7.16 4.66
C ALA A 245 0.31 -6.86 5.36
N PHE A 246 -0.43 -7.93 5.67
CA PHE A 246 -1.77 -7.87 6.24
C PHE A 246 -1.76 -8.46 7.64
N PHE A 247 -2.27 -7.71 8.59
CA PHE A 247 -2.38 -8.08 9.99
C PHE A 247 -3.84 -8.06 10.43
N VAL A 248 -4.21 -9.04 11.23
CA VAL A 248 -5.56 -9.14 11.82
C VAL A 248 -5.43 -9.16 13.34
N ARG A 249 -6.32 -8.44 14.02
CA ARG A 249 -6.37 -8.40 15.48
C ARG A 249 -6.63 -9.79 16.04
N ASN A 250 -5.92 -10.18 17.10
CA ASN A 250 -5.84 -11.57 17.57
C ASN A 250 -7.18 -12.18 17.98
N ASP A 251 -8.11 -11.38 18.50
CA ASP A 251 -9.47 -11.81 18.88
C ASP A 251 -10.35 -12.20 17.66
N LEU A 252 -9.92 -11.86 16.43
CA LEU A 252 -10.66 -12.11 15.19
C LEU A 252 -10.09 -13.25 14.35
N LEU A 253 -8.97 -13.83 14.76
CA LEU A 253 -8.26 -14.82 13.93
C LEU A 253 -9.05 -16.11 13.71
N GLY A 254 -9.60 -16.69 14.78
CA GLY A 254 -10.21 -18.03 14.69
C GLY A 254 -9.31 -19.04 13.99
N ASP A 255 -9.89 -19.88 13.16
CA ASP A 255 -9.23 -20.81 12.22
C ASP A 255 -9.20 -20.31 10.77
N HIS A 256 -9.50 -19.04 10.58
CA HIS A 256 -9.70 -18.42 9.25
C HIS A 256 -8.40 -18.23 8.46
N PHE A 257 -7.24 -18.21 9.12
CA PHE A 257 -5.97 -17.88 8.48
C PHE A 257 -4.94 -18.99 8.71
N LEU A 258 -3.96 -19.07 7.83
CA LEU A 258 -2.94 -20.11 7.87
C LEU A 258 -1.86 -19.78 8.92
N SER A 259 -1.72 -20.63 9.93
CA SER A 259 -0.62 -20.60 10.90
C SER A 259 0.62 -21.38 10.39
N PRO A 260 1.84 -21.13 10.89
CA PRO A 260 2.17 -20.11 11.90
C PRO A 260 2.10 -18.68 11.33
N PHE A 261 1.73 -17.71 12.17
CA PHE A 261 1.61 -16.30 11.82
C PHE A 261 2.96 -15.59 11.85
N SER A 262 3.94 -16.15 11.13
CA SER A 262 5.31 -15.68 11.11
C SER A 262 5.71 -15.14 9.75
N SER A 263 6.71 -14.25 9.75
CA SER A 263 7.29 -13.69 8.54
C SER A 263 7.83 -14.78 7.61
N GLU A 264 8.47 -15.84 8.14
CA GLU A 264 9.01 -16.94 7.34
C GLU A 264 7.90 -17.71 6.59
N ASN A 265 6.72 -17.86 7.21
CA ASN A 265 5.58 -18.52 6.57
C ASN A 265 4.88 -17.65 5.53
N HIS A 266 4.76 -16.33 5.78
CA HIS A 266 3.94 -15.42 4.97
C HIS A 266 4.73 -14.53 4.02
N TYR A 267 6.07 -14.52 4.10
CA TYR A 267 6.91 -13.71 3.24
C TYR A 267 6.67 -13.99 1.75
N GLU A 268 6.46 -12.92 1.00
CA GLU A 268 6.45 -12.93 -0.46
C GLU A 268 7.65 -12.11 -0.96
N PRO A 269 8.49 -12.68 -1.84
CA PRO A 269 9.67 -11.97 -2.33
C PRO A 269 9.28 -10.82 -3.27
N PRO A 270 10.17 -9.83 -3.47
CA PRO A 270 9.92 -8.72 -4.37
C PRO A 270 9.79 -9.21 -5.80
N ARG A 271 8.62 -8.99 -6.41
CA ARG A 271 8.35 -9.32 -7.82
C ARG A 271 8.09 -8.05 -8.64
N PHE A 272 8.81 -6.96 -8.33
CA PHE A 272 8.66 -5.64 -8.97
C PHE A 272 8.93 -5.66 -10.47
N GLN A 273 9.76 -6.59 -10.96
CA GLN A 273 10.07 -6.76 -12.37
C GLN A 273 8.83 -7.02 -13.22
N PHE A 274 7.80 -7.62 -12.67
CA PHE A 274 6.54 -7.84 -13.40
C PHE A 274 5.82 -6.54 -13.75
N ARG A 275 6.08 -5.46 -13.00
CA ARG A 275 5.58 -4.11 -13.29
C ARG A 275 6.51 -3.28 -14.16
N HIS A 276 7.53 -3.86 -14.79
CA HIS A 276 8.59 -3.14 -15.49
C HIS A 276 9.31 -2.07 -14.64
N ARG A 277 9.28 -2.19 -13.34
CA ARG A 277 10.09 -1.38 -12.43
C ARG A 277 11.49 -1.96 -12.41
N ARG A 278 12.50 -1.08 -12.40
CA ARG A 278 13.91 -1.49 -12.36
C ARG A 278 14.35 -1.95 -10.97
N GLY A 279 13.43 -2.04 -10.02
CA GLY A 279 13.74 -2.20 -8.61
C GLY A 279 14.30 -0.91 -8.00
N HIS A 280 14.73 -1.01 -6.77
CA HIS A 280 15.34 0.10 -6.04
C HIS A 280 16.85 0.10 -6.26
N LEU A 281 17.46 1.27 -6.21
CA LEU A 281 18.92 1.38 -6.23
C LEU A 281 19.48 0.78 -4.93
N PRO A 282 20.58 0.00 -5.01
CA PRO A 282 21.23 -0.49 -3.81
C PRO A 282 21.74 0.67 -2.95
N ALA A 283 21.62 0.52 -1.64
CA ALA A 283 22.14 1.43 -0.65
C ALA A 283 22.67 0.64 0.55
N LEU A 284 23.53 1.27 1.34
CA LEU A 284 23.88 0.74 2.66
C LEU A 284 22.64 0.87 3.55
N LEU A 285 22.26 -0.22 4.18
CA LEU A 285 21.20 -0.22 5.17
C LEU A 285 21.68 0.49 6.45
N ASP A 286 20.76 1.16 7.11
CA ASP A 286 21.03 1.71 8.45
C ASP A 286 21.40 0.54 9.39
N ARG A 287 22.24 0.81 10.39
CA ARG A 287 22.53 -0.22 11.40
C ARG A 287 21.25 -0.49 12.18
N ALA A 288 20.97 -1.76 12.40
CA ALA A 288 19.92 -2.15 13.36
C ALA A 288 20.36 -1.69 14.76
N ASP A 289 19.50 -0.95 15.45
CA ASP A 289 19.70 -0.52 16.84
C ASP A 289 19.51 -1.70 17.81
#